data_622c1ce7d0fcb465481a41926095b57e
#
_entry.id   622c1ce7d0fcb465481a41926095b57e
#
_cell.length_a   1.000
_cell.length_b   1.000
_cell.length_c   1.000
_cell.angle_alpha   90.00
_cell.angle_beta   90.00
_cell.angle_gamma   90.00
#
_symmetry.space_group_name_H-M   'P 1'
#
loop_
_entity.id
_entity.type
_entity.pdbx_description
1 polymer ?
#
loop_
_entity_poly.entity_id
_entity_poly.type
_entity_poly.pdbx_seq_one_letter_code
_entity_poly.pdbx_strand_id
1 'polypeptide(L)'
;MILDDIDHLKETVQYLKKNKLTIGCITGSFDLLHEGHKYAIEHCKSKVDKLFVLLNSDDSIKKYKGPNRPVEKQEIRIDKINSYDNDCYYFIFDNLIPNKFLEIIQPNIYFLSEEWSTSPVESLVLDKTKTKITSHPFLPGFSTTNKVPKENISLGAIFLDRDGTINEDFGYISEEKDLFISNENKIGLQNLAKLEFKI
;
A
#
# COMPACT_ATOMS: atom_id res chain seq x y z
N MET A 1 10.75 15.99 -7.28
CA MET A 1 11.20 16.85 -6.15
C MET A 1 10.90 16.16 -4.83
N ILE A 2 11.89 16.04 -3.95
CA ILE A 2 11.72 15.46 -2.61
C ILE A 2 11.22 16.54 -1.65
N LEU A 3 10.21 16.22 -0.85
CA LEU A 3 9.63 17.10 0.17
C LEU A 3 10.19 16.68 1.53
N ASP A 4 10.83 17.62 2.22
CA ASP A 4 11.64 17.32 3.41
C ASP A 4 10.80 17.13 4.68
N ASP A 5 9.67 17.84 4.77
CA ASP A 5 8.80 17.83 5.93
C ASP A 5 7.32 18.09 5.59
N ILE A 6 6.49 18.07 6.62
CA ILE A 6 5.04 18.21 6.48
C ILE A 6 4.61 19.64 6.08
N ASP A 7 5.40 20.64 6.40
CA ASP A 7 5.07 22.02 6.06
C ASP A 7 5.41 22.29 4.60
N HIS A 8 6.53 21.77 4.11
CA HIS A 8 6.85 21.76 2.67
C HIS A 8 5.79 21.01 1.85
N LEU A 9 5.28 19.89 2.38
CA LEU A 9 4.16 19.15 1.77
C LEU A 9 2.91 20.04 1.67
N LYS A 10 2.51 20.71 2.76
CA LYS A 10 1.32 21.57 2.80
C LYS A 10 1.43 22.75 1.84
N GLU A 11 2.58 23.43 1.83
CA GLU A 11 2.85 24.56 0.94
C GLU A 11 2.75 24.14 -0.53
N THR A 12 3.36 22.99 -0.87
CA THR A 12 3.27 22.42 -2.22
C THR A 12 1.83 22.14 -2.61
N VAL A 13 1.06 21.51 -1.74
CA VAL A 13 -0.35 21.19 -2.00
C VAL A 13 -1.17 22.46 -2.19
N GLN A 14 -0.97 23.49 -1.33
CA GLN A 14 -1.66 24.77 -1.45
C GLN A 14 -1.37 25.46 -2.79
N TYR A 15 -0.10 25.47 -3.20
CA TYR A 15 0.31 25.99 -4.49
C TYR A 15 -0.40 25.30 -5.65
N LEU A 16 -0.42 23.96 -5.67
CA LEU A 16 -1.04 23.17 -6.73
C LEU A 16 -2.55 23.41 -6.80
N LYS A 17 -3.24 23.41 -5.64
CA LYS A 17 -4.68 23.69 -5.56
C LYS A 17 -5.03 25.10 -6.01
N LYS A 18 -4.23 26.10 -5.61
CA LYS A 18 -4.39 27.51 -6.06
C LYS A 18 -4.32 27.63 -7.57
N ASN A 19 -3.45 26.84 -8.21
CA ASN A 19 -3.30 26.81 -9.67
C ASN A 19 -4.27 25.83 -10.36
N LYS A 20 -5.23 25.24 -9.64
CA LYS A 20 -6.26 24.32 -10.14
C LYS A 20 -5.71 23.08 -10.85
N LEU A 21 -4.51 22.64 -10.46
CA LEU A 21 -3.89 21.45 -11.02
C LEU A 21 -4.52 20.18 -10.42
N THR A 22 -4.72 19.19 -11.25
CA THR A 22 -5.18 17.88 -10.82
C THR A 22 -4.05 17.13 -10.11
N ILE A 23 -4.35 16.64 -8.90
CA ILE A 23 -3.38 15.98 -8.03
C ILE A 23 -3.69 14.49 -7.98
N GLY A 24 -2.70 13.66 -8.33
CA GLY A 24 -2.72 12.22 -8.07
C GLY A 24 -1.88 11.85 -6.85
N CYS A 25 -2.17 10.70 -6.26
CA CYS A 25 -1.36 10.14 -5.19
C CYS A 25 -1.25 8.63 -5.34
N ILE A 26 -0.05 8.11 -5.19
CA ILE A 26 0.25 6.68 -5.12
C ILE A 26 1.13 6.41 -3.88
N THR A 27 0.93 5.28 -3.22
CA THR A 27 1.71 4.89 -2.03
C THR A 27 2.38 3.55 -2.23
N GLY A 28 3.52 3.35 -1.58
CA GLY A 28 4.20 2.06 -1.63
C GLY A 28 5.55 2.04 -0.93
N SER A 29 6.13 0.86 -0.82
CA SER A 29 7.47 0.69 -0.29
C SER A 29 8.56 1.08 -1.31
N PHE A 30 8.30 0.88 -2.60
CA PHE A 30 9.24 1.08 -3.71
C PHE A 30 10.62 0.47 -3.44
N ASP A 31 10.63 -0.69 -2.77
CA ASP A 31 11.84 -1.41 -2.42
C ASP A 31 12.38 -2.17 -3.62
N LEU A 32 13.69 -2.07 -3.90
CA LEU A 32 14.32 -2.58 -5.12
C LEU A 32 13.60 -2.09 -6.38
N LEU A 33 13.72 -0.80 -6.67
CA LEU A 33 13.05 -0.18 -7.83
C LEU A 33 13.17 -1.04 -9.09
N HIS A 34 12.04 -1.36 -9.70
CA HIS A 34 11.94 -2.23 -10.87
C HIS A 34 10.95 -1.68 -11.90
N GLU A 35 10.90 -2.29 -13.09
CA GLU A 35 10.06 -1.84 -14.21
C GLU A 35 8.56 -1.77 -13.85
N GLY A 36 8.08 -2.64 -12.97
CA GLY A 36 6.70 -2.56 -12.47
C GLY A 36 6.41 -1.25 -11.70
N HIS A 37 7.34 -0.80 -10.87
CA HIS A 37 7.21 0.50 -10.17
C HIS A 37 7.25 1.67 -11.15
N LYS A 38 8.16 1.63 -12.12
CA LYS A 38 8.31 2.68 -13.14
C LYS A 38 7.05 2.79 -13.98
N TYR A 39 6.54 1.65 -14.45
CA TYR A 39 5.30 1.58 -15.22
C TYR A 39 4.10 2.14 -14.45
N ALA A 40 3.97 1.80 -13.15
CA ALA A 40 2.92 2.34 -12.31
C ALA A 40 2.99 3.87 -12.20
N ILE A 41 4.18 4.43 -11.98
CA ILE A 41 4.40 5.89 -11.89
C ILE A 41 4.02 6.56 -13.22
N GLU A 42 4.52 6.08 -14.35
CA GLU A 42 4.21 6.62 -15.67
C GLU A 42 2.71 6.58 -15.97
N HIS A 43 2.06 5.44 -15.65
CA HIS A 43 0.62 5.31 -15.81
C HIS A 43 -0.14 6.34 -14.95
N CYS A 44 0.21 6.48 -13.67
CA CYS A 44 -0.43 7.43 -12.78
C CYS A 44 -0.20 8.88 -13.23
N LYS A 45 1.02 9.24 -13.62
CA LYS A 45 1.35 10.57 -14.17
C LYS A 45 0.51 10.93 -15.40
N SER A 46 0.25 9.98 -16.28
CA SER A 46 -0.54 10.24 -17.49
C SER A 46 -2.01 10.65 -17.23
N LYS A 47 -2.48 10.56 -15.98
CA LYS A 47 -3.86 10.84 -15.60
C LYS A 47 -4.06 12.13 -14.80
N VAL A 48 -2.97 12.79 -14.40
CA VAL A 48 -3.00 13.97 -13.52
C VAL A 48 -1.93 14.98 -13.93
N ASP A 49 -2.07 16.24 -13.50
CA ASP A 49 -1.06 17.26 -13.75
C ASP A 49 0.15 17.09 -12.85
N LYS A 50 -0.05 16.63 -11.61
CA LYS A 50 1.02 16.38 -10.64
C LYS A 50 0.74 15.14 -9.80
N LEU A 51 1.78 14.32 -9.61
CA LEU A 51 1.71 13.07 -8.86
C LEU A 51 2.52 13.18 -7.56
N PHE A 52 1.89 12.87 -6.43
CA PHE A 52 2.57 12.58 -5.18
C PHE A 52 2.85 11.07 -5.08
N VAL A 53 4.09 10.75 -4.79
CA VAL A 53 4.55 9.37 -4.53
C VAL A 53 4.95 9.31 -3.06
N LEU A 54 4.13 8.67 -2.24
CA LEU A 54 4.35 8.52 -0.81
C LEU A 54 5.07 7.19 -0.54
N LEU A 55 6.27 7.27 0.03
CA LEU A 55 7.08 6.11 0.38
C LEU A 55 6.96 5.78 1.86
N ASN A 56 6.67 4.51 2.18
CA ASN A 56 6.79 4.05 3.56
C ASN A 56 8.24 4.15 4.04
N SER A 57 8.46 4.64 5.25
CA SER A 57 9.77 4.61 5.90
C SER A 57 10.25 3.17 6.15
N ASP A 58 11.52 3.00 6.47
CA ASP A 58 12.08 1.70 6.81
C ASP A 58 11.37 1.08 8.02
N ASP A 59 11.07 1.89 9.03
CA ASP A 59 10.40 1.42 10.24
C ASP A 59 8.92 1.08 9.99
N SER A 60 8.26 1.82 9.12
CA SER A 60 6.92 1.46 8.66
C SER A 60 6.94 0.09 7.94
N ILE A 61 7.88 -0.12 7.01
CA ILE A 61 7.97 -1.38 6.25
C ILE A 61 8.30 -2.57 7.15
N LYS A 62 9.24 -2.42 8.10
CA LYS A 62 9.57 -3.49 9.07
C LYS A 62 8.35 -3.99 9.84
N LYS A 63 7.44 -3.08 10.20
CA LYS A 63 6.23 -3.42 10.97
C LYS A 63 5.28 -4.35 10.23
N TYR A 64 5.16 -4.26 8.90
CA TYR A 64 4.21 -5.08 8.13
C TYR A 64 4.85 -6.10 7.19
N LYS A 65 6.17 -5.98 6.88
CA LYS A 65 6.90 -6.95 6.04
C LYS A 65 7.97 -7.73 6.79
N GLY A 66 8.13 -7.45 8.11
CA GLY A 66 9.12 -8.12 8.94
C GLY A 66 10.49 -7.42 8.99
N PRO A 67 11.37 -7.85 9.95
CA PRO A 67 12.60 -7.14 10.30
C PRO A 67 13.66 -7.11 9.19
N ASN A 68 13.58 -8.03 8.22
CA ASN A 68 14.51 -8.13 7.10
C ASN A 68 14.11 -7.26 5.90
N ARG A 69 13.09 -6.41 6.06
CA ARG A 69 12.60 -5.51 5.03
C ARG A 69 12.61 -4.07 5.55
N PRO A 70 12.81 -3.06 4.69
CA PRO A 70 13.13 -3.17 3.25
C PRO A 70 14.56 -3.66 3.02
N VAL A 71 14.87 -4.08 1.78
CA VAL A 71 16.24 -4.42 1.36
C VAL A 71 17.09 -3.16 1.21
N GLU A 72 16.50 -2.10 0.65
CA GLU A 72 17.15 -0.81 0.46
C GLU A 72 16.61 0.20 1.47
N LYS A 73 17.52 0.96 2.11
CA LYS A 73 17.16 2.06 3.02
C LYS A 73 16.33 3.13 2.30
N GLN A 74 15.48 3.80 3.05
CA GLN A 74 14.56 4.81 2.53
C GLN A 74 15.25 5.93 1.73
N GLU A 75 16.44 6.34 2.13
CA GLU A 75 17.23 7.35 1.42
C GLU A 75 17.61 6.85 0.02
N ILE A 76 18.04 5.58 -0.09
CA ILE A 76 18.39 4.96 -1.37
C ILE A 76 17.14 4.80 -2.25
N ARG A 77 16.02 4.38 -1.66
CA ARG A 77 14.77 4.18 -2.40
C ARG A 77 14.23 5.47 -2.98
N ILE A 78 14.22 6.55 -2.19
CA ILE A 78 13.73 7.86 -2.65
C ILE A 78 14.67 8.48 -3.69
N ASP A 79 15.98 8.35 -3.52
CA ASP A 79 16.96 8.85 -4.48
C ASP A 79 16.86 8.14 -5.83
N LYS A 80 16.71 6.80 -5.82
CA LYS A 80 16.53 6.03 -7.04
C LYS A 80 15.27 6.40 -7.81
N ILE A 81 14.15 6.55 -7.11
CA ILE A 81 12.89 6.88 -7.75
C ILE A 81 12.88 8.34 -8.25
N ASN A 82 13.44 9.27 -7.49
CA ASN A 82 13.58 10.68 -7.90
C ASN A 82 14.59 10.85 -9.07
N SER A 83 15.64 10.02 -9.12
CA SER A 83 16.57 10.00 -10.26
C SER A 83 15.94 9.42 -11.52
N TYR A 84 15.02 8.47 -11.37
CA TYR A 84 14.24 7.95 -12.48
C TYR A 84 13.26 8.99 -13.02
N ASP A 85 12.53 9.66 -12.13
CA ASP A 85 11.54 10.67 -12.49
C ASP A 85 11.59 11.82 -11.50
N ASN A 86 12.03 13.00 -11.94
CA ASN A 86 12.15 14.19 -11.12
C ASN A 86 10.93 15.13 -11.20
N ASP A 87 9.88 14.76 -11.94
CA ASP A 87 8.66 15.59 -12.11
C ASP A 87 7.56 15.26 -11.09
N CYS A 88 7.71 14.17 -10.32
CA CYS A 88 6.83 13.83 -9.19
C CYS A 88 7.25 14.54 -7.90
N TYR A 89 6.32 14.58 -6.94
CA TYR A 89 6.58 14.96 -5.54
C TYR A 89 6.73 13.71 -4.69
N TYR A 90 7.86 13.58 -3.99
CA TYR A 90 8.21 12.42 -3.18
C TYR A 90 8.18 12.78 -1.71
N PHE A 91 7.55 11.97 -0.88
CA PHE A 91 7.49 12.16 0.56
C PHE A 91 7.60 10.82 1.29
N ILE A 92 8.44 10.76 2.34
CA ILE A 92 8.57 9.58 3.20
C ILE A 92 7.66 9.74 4.43
N PHE A 93 6.95 8.68 4.80
CA PHE A 93 6.07 8.69 5.96
C PHE A 93 6.23 7.44 6.84
N ASP A 94 6.09 7.63 8.17
CA ASP A 94 6.34 6.60 9.19
C ASP A 94 5.10 5.79 9.59
N ASN A 95 3.92 6.25 9.22
CA ASN A 95 2.66 5.57 9.55
C ASN A 95 2.52 4.27 8.76
N LEU A 96 1.78 3.29 9.30
CA LEU A 96 1.45 2.07 8.56
C LEU A 96 0.57 2.36 7.34
N ILE A 97 -0.34 3.33 7.48
CA ILE A 97 -1.26 3.77 6.43
C ILE A 97 -1.10 5.28 6.18
N PRO A 98 -1.31 5.75 4.96
CA PRO A 98 -1.04 7.14 4.57
C PRO A 98 -2.15 8.14 4.94
N ASN A 99 -3.16 7.76 5.72
CA ASN A 99 -4.40 8.53 5.93
C ASN A 99 -4.15 9.99 6.31
N LYS A 100 -3.23 10.26 7.24
CA LYS A 100 -2.86 11.64 7.65
C LYS A 100 -2.40 12.49 6.47
N PHE A 101 -1.63 11.90 5.57
CA PHE A 101 -1.07 12.59 4.41
C PHE A 101 -2.11 12.75 3.30
N LEU A 102 -3.00 11.76 3.14
CA LEU A 102 -4.14 11.87 2.23
C LEU A 102 -5.12 12.97 2.67
N GLU A 103 -5.33 13.17 3.97
CA GLU A 103 -6.12 14.30 4.50
C GLU A 103 -5.48 15.66 4.18
N ILE A 104 -4.16 15.76 4.16
CA ILE A 104 -3.44 16.99 3.80
C ILE A 104 -3.48 17.21 2.29
N ILE A 105 -3.11 16.20 1.50
CA ILE A 105 -3.01 16.28 0.05
C ILE A 105 -4.39 16.45 -0.59
N GLN A 106 -5.40 15.67 -0.12
CA GLN A 106 -6.72 15.58 -0.71
C GLN A 106 -6.63 15.44 -2.24
N PRO A 107 -6.05 14.33 -2.72
CA PRO A 107 -5.80 14.16 -4.13
C PRO A 107 -7.12 14.05 -4.91
N ASN A 108 -7.14 14.45 -6.18
CA ASN A 108 -8.27 14.20 -7.05
C ASN A 108 -8.39 12.71 -7.38
N ILE A 109 -7.25 12.01 -7.51
CA ILE A 109 -7.19 10.58 -7.81
C ILE A 109 -6.17 9.92 -6.88
N TYR A 110 -6.60 8.85 -6.21
CA TYR A 110 -5.73 7.93 -5.48
C TYR A 110 -5.56 6.65 -6.28
N PHE A 111 -4.31 6.27 -6.56
CA PHE A 111 -3.99 5.12 -7.38
C PHE A 111 -3.60 3.93 -6.50
N LEU A 112 -4.26 2.81 -6.73
CA LEU A 112 -3.97 1.53 -6.08
C LEU A 112 -3.52 0.50 -7.12
N SER A 113 -2.73 -0.48 -6.72
CA SER A 113 -2.55 -1.64 -7.59
C SER A 113 -3.86 -2.42 -7.71
N GLU A 114 -4.06 -3.10 -8.83
CA GLU A 114 -5.28 -3.91 -9.06
C GLU A 114 -5.55 -4.91 -7.94
N GLU A 115 -4.49 -5.46 -7.33
CA GLU A 115 -4.59 -6.43 -6.22
C GLU A 115 -5.27 -5.85 -4.97
N TRP A 116 -5.21 -4.52 -4.74
CA TRP A 116 -5.73 -3.84 -3.55
C TRP A 116 -6.94 -2.96 -3.81
N SER A 117 -7.46 -2.96 -5.03
CA SER A 117 -8.52 -2.01 -5.45
C SER A 117 -9.90 -2.29 -4.86
N THR A 118 -10.16 -3.50 -4.34
CA THR A 118 -11.50 -3.91 -3.90
C THR A 118 -11.89 -3.45 -2.50
N SER A 119 -10.92 -3.25 -1.59
CA SER A 119 -11.18 -2.79 -0.22
C SER A 119 -9.97 -2.08 0.37
N PRO A 120 -9.67 -0.85 -0.07
CA PRO A 120 -8.51 -0.14 0.44
C PRO A 120 -8.71 0.26 1.90
N VAL A 121 -7.66 0.09 2.70
CA VAL A 121 -7.66 0.50 4.12
C VAL A 121 -7.81 2.02 4.30
N GLU A 122 -7.61 2.77 3.23
CA GLU A 122 -7.74 4.23 3.16
C GLU A 122 -9.18 4.70 2.83
N SER A 123 -10.12 3.78 2.61
CA SER A 123 -11.48 4.10 2.11
C SER A 123 -12.16 5.23 2.87
N LEU A 124 -12.14 5.22 4.20
CA LEU A 124 -12.79 6.25 5.02
C LEU A 124 -12.25 7.66 4.75
N VAL A 125 -10.93 7.80 4.56
CA VAL A 125 -10.30 9.09 4.26
C VAL A 125 -10.58 9.51 2.83
N LEU A 126 -10.53 8.58 1.89
CA LEU A 126 -10.80 8.83 0.48
C LEU A 126 -12.24 9.28 0.25
N ASP A 127 -13.21 8.67 0.94
CA ASP A 127 -14.63 9.09 0.91
C ASP A 127 -14.81 10.48 1.50
N LYS A 128 -14.22 10.75 2.67
CA LYS A 128 -14.26 12.08 3.32
C LYS A 128 -13.69 13.18 2.44
N THR A 129 -12.62 12.91 1.73
CA THR A 129 -11.95 13.86 0.83
C THR A 129 -12.55 13.90 -0.57
N LYS A 130 -13.53 13.04 -0.87
CA LYS A 130 -14.13 12.87 -2.20
C LYS A 130 -13.11 12.52 -3.28
N THR A 131 -12.09 11.77 -2.89
CA THR A 131 -11.01 11.32 -3.77
C THR A 131 -11.49 10.17 -4.65
N LYS A 132 -11.28 10.26 -5.95
CA LYS A 132 -11.56 9.15 -6.86
C LYS A 132 -10.49 8.07 -6.70
N ILE A 133 -10.92 6.82 -6.52
CA ILE A 133 -10.03 5.66 -6.52
C ILE A 133 -9.92 5.12 -7.95
N THR A 134 -8.70 4.81 -8.38
CA THR A 134 -8.44 4.21 -9.71
C THR A 134 -7.32 3.19 -9.56
N SER A 135 -7.48 2.01 -10.17
CA SER A 135 -6.39 1.04 -10.21
C SER A 135 -5.36 1.41 -11.29
N HIS A 136 -4.09 1.10 -11.01
CA HIS A 136 -3.06 1.06 -12.04
C HIS A 136 -2.73 -0.41 -12.37
N PRO A 137 -2.40 -0.71 -13.63
CA PRO A 137 -2.09 -2.07 -14.05
C PRO A 137 -0.88 -2.64 -13.30
N PHE A 138 -0.97 -3.91 -12.95
CA PHE A 138 0.15 -4.68 -12.42
C PHE A 138 0.94 -5.32 -13.56
N LEU A 139 2.27 -5.17 -13.56
CA LEU A 139 3.15 -5.88 -14.49
C LEU A 139 3.56 -7.23 -13.89
N PRO A 140 3.07 -8.37 -14.39
CA PRO A 140 3.45 -9.68 -13.87
C PRO A 140 4.96 -9.92 -13.95
N GLY A 141 5.51 -10.59 -12.93
CA GLY A 141 6.95 -10.93 -12.88
C GLY A 141 7.88 -9.87 -12.30
N PHE A 142 7.39 -8.68 -11.95
CA PHE A 142 8.19 -7.59 -11.40
C PHE A 142 7.86 -7.28 -9.93
N SER A 143 7.54 -8.29 -9.13
CA SER A 143 7.37 -8.11 -7.68
C SER A 143 8.71 -8.17 -6.96
N THR A 144 8.93 -7.26 -6.01
CA THR A 144 10.11 -7.29 -5.12
C THR A 144 10.17 -8.61 -4.34
N THR A 145 9.03 -9.18 -3.98
CA THR A 145 8.93 -10.46 -3.29
C THR A 145 9.61 -11.59 -4.06
N ASN A 146 9.55 -11.56 -5.40
CA ASN A 146 10.19 -12.56 -6.26
C ASN A 146 11.71 -12.34 -6.42
N LYS A 147 12.23 -11.16 -6.01
CA LYS A 147 13.67 -10.80 -6.14
C LYS A 147 14.43 -10.99 -4.84
N VAL A 148 13.73 -11.12 -3.71
CA VAL A 148 14.37 -11.38 -2.41
C VAL A 148 14.58 -12.87 -2.25
N PRO A 149 15.82 -13.35 -1.91
CA PRO A 149 16.04 -14.74 -1.59
C PRO A 149 15.06 -15.20 -0.50
N LYS A 150 14.48 -16.40 -0.67
CA LYS A 150 13.45 -16.94 0.27
C LYS A 150 13.96 -17.03 1.72
N GLU A 151 15.25 -17.21 1.92
CA GLU A 151 15.92 -17.21 3.23
C GLU A 151 15.79 -15.88 3.99
N ASN A 152 15.52 -14.76 3.29
CA ASN A 152 15.32 -13.43 3.88
C ASN A 152 13.83 -13.07 4.03
N ILE A 153 12.93 -13.97 3.68
CA ILE A 153 11.49 -13.80 3.92
C ILE A 153 11.22 -14.32 5.32
N SER A 154 10.96 -13.41 6.26
CA SER A 154 10.41 -13.81 7.56
C SER A 154 9.02 -14.40 7.32
N LEU A 155 8.88 -15.70 7.53
CA LEU A 155 7.58 -16.35 7.55
C LEU A 155 6.87 -15.86 8.81
N GLY A 156 5.97 -14.88 8.65
CA GLY A 156 5.06 -14.48 9.72
C GLY A 156 4.08 -15.61 10.06
N ALA A 157 3.49 -15.55 11.24
CA ALA A 157 2.32 -16.37 11.59
C ALA A 157 1.08 -15.49 11.57
N ILE A 158 -0.02 -16.02 11.09
CA ILE A 158 -1.34 -15.38 11.16
C ILE A 158 -2.11 -16.09 12.27
N PHE A 159 -2.54 -15.32 13.27
CA PHE A 159 -3.43 -15.79 14.32
C PHE A 159 -4.84 -15.38 13.93
N LEU A 160 -5.70 -16.37 13.74
CA LEU A 160 -7.11 -16.16 13.43
C LEU A 160 -7.92 -16.56 14.65
N ASP A 161 -8.81 -15.68 15.07
CA ASP A 161 -9.84 -16.05 16.03
C ASP A 161 -10.82 -17.02 15.37
N ARG A 162 -11.36 -17.93 16.16
CA ARG A 162 -12.25 -18.95 15.64
C ARG A 162 -13.68 -18.42 15.50
N ASP A 163 -14.26 -17.97 16.61
CA ASP A 163 -15.69 -17.68 16.69
C ASP A 163 -15.99 -16.29 16.10
N GLY A 164 -16.90 -16.21 15.15
CA GLY A 164 -17.20 -15.00 14.40
C GLY A 164 -16.17 -14.60 13.34
N THR A 165 -15.04 -15.35 13.21
CA THR A 165 -13.98 -15.10 12.21
C THR A 165 -13.83 -16.27 11.24
N ILE A 166 -13.48 -17.44 11.73
CA ILE A 166 -13.37 -18.65 10.90
C ILE A 166 -14.73 -19.31 10.73
N ASN A 167 -15.47 -19.45 11.81
CA ASN A 167 -16.84 -19.98 11.83
C ASN A 167 -17.84 -18.92 12.26
N GLU A 168 -19.11 -19.13 11.93
CA GLU A 168 -20.19 -18.29 12.44
C GLU A 168 -20.31 -18.45 13.96
N ASP A 169 -20.52 -17.32 14.66
CA ASP A 169 -20.66 -17.31 16.13
C ASP A 169 -22.10 -17.64 16.53
N PHE A 170 -22.35 -18.89 16.84
CA PHE A 170 -23.61 -19.38 17.40
C PHE A 170 -23.56 -19.56 18.92
N GLY A 171 -22.53 -19.02 19.59
CA GLY A 171 -22.24 -19.22 21.00
C GLY A 171 -21.27 -20.40 21.24
N TYR A 172 -21.38 -21.02 22.39
CA TYR A 172 -20.45 -22.09 22.77
C TYR A 172 -20.62 -23.35 21.91
N ILE A 173 -19.60 -23.66 21.11
CA ILE A 173 -19.54 -24.84 20.24
C ILE A 173 -18.80 -25.95 21.01
N SER A 174 -19.49 -27.05 21.31
CA SER A 174 -18.94 -28.19 22.02
C SER A 174 -18.77 -29.44 21.15
N GLU A 175 -19.42 -29.50 20.00
CA GLU A 175 -19.37 -30.65 19.10
C GLU A 175 -19.01 -30.21 17.66
N GLU A 176 -18.27 -31.06 16.95
CA GLU A 176 -17.81 -30.79 15.59
C GLU A 176 -18.96 -30.51 14.60
N LYS A 177 -20.11 -31.16 14.79
CA LYS A 177 -21.31 -30.97 13.96
C LYS A 177 -21.88 -29.54 14.01
N ASP A 178 -21.55 -28.79 15.09
CA ASP A 178 -22.05 -27.44 15.33
C ASP A 178 -21.09 -26.37 14.75
N LEU A 179 -19.94 -26.81 14.21
CA LEU A 179 -18.97 -25.95 13.57
C LEU A 179 -19.39 -25.65 12.12
N PHE A 180 -19.78 -24.44 11.84
CA PHE A 180 -20.15 -24.01 10.49
C PHE A 180 -19.14 -23.00 9.93
N ILE A 181 -18.43 -23.37 8.87
CA ILE A 181 -17.50 -22.50 8.14
C ILE A 181 -18.13 -22.18 6.80
N SER A 182 -18.39 -20.90 6.55
CA SER A 182 -18.97 -20.43 5.29
C SER A 182 -18.04 -20.74 4.09
N ASN A 183 -18.59 -20.76 2.88
CA ASN A 183 -17.78 -20.97 1.68
C ASN A 183 -16.77 -19.84 1.46
N GLU A 184 -17.12 -18.60 1.78
CA GLU A 184 -16.27 -17.42 1.73
C GLU A 184 -15.08 -17.58 2.66
N ASN A 185 -15.30 -18.03 3.90
CA ASN A 185 -14.25 -18.27 4.88
C ASN A 185 -13.34 -19.43 4.47
N LYS A 186 -13.90 -20.50 3.89
CA LYS A 186 -13.10 -21.61 3.31
C LYS A 186 -12.16 -21.12 2.21
N ILE A 187 -12.68 -20.30 1.29
CA ILE A 187 -11.88 -19.69 0.22
C ILE A 187 -10.81 -18.77 0.80
N GLY A 188 -11.16 -17.96 1.80
CA GLY A 188 -10.22 -17.09 2.51
C GLY A 188 -9.06 -17.85 3.13
N LEU A 189 -9.36 -18.91 3.90
CA LEU A 189 -8.36 -19.80 4.52
C LEU A 189 -7.46 -20.49 3.48
N GLN A 190 -8.05 -20.98 2.36
CA GLN A 190 -7.27 -21.56 1.27
C GLN A 190 -6.33 -20.56 0.61
N ASN A 191 -6.75 -19.30 0.48
CA ASN A 191 -5.89 -18.25 -0.06
C ASN A 191 -4.77 -17.87 0.91
N LEU A 192 -5.06 -17.79 2.22
CA LEU A 192 -4.06 -17.59 3.25
C LEU A 192 -3.03 -18.72 3.28
N ALA A 193 -3.47 -19.98 3.16
CA ALA A 193 -2.58 -21.13 3.12
C ALA A 193 -1.61 -21.10 1.92
N LYS A 194 -2.00 -20.48 0.78
CA LYS A 194 -1.12 -20.31 -0.38
C LYS A 194 -0.02 -19.27 -0.16
N LEU A 195 -0.16 -18.40 0.83
CA LEU A 195 0.80 -17.32 1.13
C LEU A 195 2.00 -17.78 1.95
N GLU A 196 2.15 -19.09 2.20
CA GLU A 196 3.26 -19.70 2.98
C GLU A 196 3.34 -19.17 4.44
N PHE A 197 2.26 -18.61 4.99
CA PHE A 197 2.18 -18.34 6.42
C PHE A 197 1.87 -19.63 7.21
N LYS A 198 2.34 -19.67 8.46
CA LYS A 198 1.83 -20.64 9.43
C LYS A 198 0.48 -20.12 9.96
N ILE A 199 -0.56 -20.89 9.77
CA ILE A 199 -1.90 -20.63 10.28
C ILE A 199 -2.07 -21.42 11.58
#